data_887d58928cb7d51706524325878b4208
#
_entry.id   887d58928cb7d51706524325878b4208
#
_cell.length_a   1.000
_cell.length_b   1.000
_cell.length_c   1.000
_cell.angle_alpha   90.00
_cell.angle_beta   90.00
_cell.angle_gamma   90.00
#
_symmetry.space_group_name_H-M   'P 1'
#
loop_
_entity.id
_entity.type
_entity.pdbx_description
1 polymer ?
#
loop_
_entity_poly.entity_id
_entity_poly.type
_entity_poly.pdbx_seq_one_letter_code
_entity_poly.pdbx_strand_id
1 'polypeptide(L)'
;MNIKKELETKVGIASDIYLNDIDIDPLTIKAIMINEVVPSDPVQDFYGAPDADYLKTTIPLLQGAGTAVSSIQDILQLGIYITNAVKAPKTEYVIDKSSIENSLPYLEAELSLFPNI
;
A
#
# COMPACT_ATOMS: atom_id res chain seq x y z
N MET A 1 -2.89 -3.43 14.48
CA MET A 1 -3.95 -3.73 13.47
C MET A 1 -3.30 -4.28 12.22
N ASN A 2 -3.79 -5.42 11.73
CA ASN A 2 -3.41 -5.92 10.41
C ASN A 2 -4.34 -5.32 9.35
N ILE A 3 -3.80 -4.59 8.41
CA ILE A 3 -4.58 -3.84 7.41
C ILE A 3 -5.40 -4.78 6.52
N LYS A 4 -4.77 -5.84 5.99
CA LYS A 4 -5.47 -6.81 5.14
C LYS A 4 -6.68 -7.43 5.84
N LYS A 5 -6.50 -7.90 7.07
CA LYS A 5 -7.58 -8.52 7.85
C LYS A 5 -8.71 -7.54 8.13
N GLU A 6 -8.37 -6.30 8.45
CA GLU A 6 -9.37 -5.27 8.73
C GLU A 6 -10.20 -4.95 7.50
N LEU A 7 -9.57 -4.84 6.33
CA LEU A 7 -10.29 -4.58 5.08
C LEU A 7 -11.13 -5.76 4.63
N GLU A 8 -10.64 -6.98 4.80
CA GLU A 8 -11.43 -8.18 4.52
C GLU A 8 -12.66 -8.29 5.40
N THR A 9 -12.55 -7.87 6.66
CA THR A 9 -13.68 -7.83 7.60
C THR A 9 -14.72 -6.78 7.19
N LYS A 10 -14.27 -5.60 6.75
CA LYS A 10 -15.15 -4.47 6.44
C LYS A 10 -15.80 -4.58 5.05
N VAL A 11 -15.08 -5.09 4.06
CA VAL A 11 -15.52 -5.09 2.67
C VAL A 11 -15.78 -6.50 2.15
N GLY A 12 -14.96 -7.47 2.55
CA GLY A 12 -15.05 -8.85 2.10
C GLY A 12 -13.75 -9.36 1.49
N ILE A 13 -13.72 -10.66 1.21
CA ILE A 13 -12.56 -11.33 0.61
C ILE A 13 -12.80 -11.46 -0.90
N ALA A 14 -11.84 -11.01 -1.71
CA ALA A 14 -11.87 -11.13 -3.17
C ALA A 14 -10.50 -11.60 -3.67
N SER A 15 -10.49 -12.67 -4.49
CA SER A 15 -9.26 -13.32 -4.94
C SER A 15 -8.43 -12.48 -5.90
N ASP A 16 -9.04 -11.52 -6.58
CA ASP A 16 -8.39 -10.61 -7.53
C ASP A 16 -7.91 -9.30 -6.90
N ILE A 17 -8.14 -9.11 -5.61
CA ILE A 17 -7.74 -7.92 -4.85
C ILE A 17 -6.54 -8.26 -3.98
N TYR A 18 -5.45 -7.50 -4.16
CA TYR A 18 -4.25 -7.60 -3.35
C TYR A 18 -4.24 -6.48 -2.30
N LEU A 19 -4.26 -6.85 -1.03
CA LEU A 19 -4.28 -5.92 0.10
C LEU A 19 -2.93 -5.92 0.82
N ASN A 20 -2.60 -4.79 1.45
CA ASN A 20 -1.40 -4.67 2.25
C ASN A 20 -1.48 -5.55 3.49
N ASP A 21 -0.69 -6.61 3.53
CA ASP A 21 -0.59 -7.51 4.67
C ASP A 21 0.50 -7.01 5.61
N ILE A 22 0.15 -6.02 6.43
CA ILE A 22 1.08 -5.35 7.33
C ILE A 22 0.37 -5.02 8.65
N ASP A 23 1.09 -5.23 9.75
CA ASP A 23 0.63 -4.83 11.08
C ASP A 23 1.15 -3.44 11.41
N ILE A 24 0.26 -2.50 11.66
CA ILE A 24 0.60 -1.14 12.04
C ILE A 24 -0.37 -0.58 13.08
N ASP A 25 0.06 0.47 13.78
CA ASP A 25 -0.83 1.30 14.59
C ASP A 25 -1.32 2.48 13.75
N PRO A 26 -2.62 2.52 13.37
CA PRO A 26 -3.14 3.59 12.52
C PRO A 26 -3.00 4.99 13.12
N LEU A 27 -2.90 5.11 14.44
CA LEU A 27 -2.74 6.40 15.10
C LEU A 27 -1.39 7.04 14.82
N THR A 28 -0.38 6.25 14.45
CA THR A 28 0.98 6.74 14.16
C THR A 28 1.13 7.29 12.75
N ILE A 29 0.17 7.02 11.87
CA ILE A 29 0.23 7.43 10.46
C ILE A 29 -0.31 8.86 10.32
N LYS A 30 0.50 9.71 9.68
CA LYS A 30 0.20 11.13 9.46
C LYS A 30 0.04 11.49 7.99
N ALA A 31 0.54 10.64 7.09
CA ALA A 31 0.46 10.83 5.65
C ALA A 31 0.29 9.51 4.94
N ILE A 32 -0.42 9.52 3.83
CA ILE A 32 -0.58 8.35 2.95
C ILE A 32 -0.04 8.70 1.58
N MET A 33 0.87 7.85 1.07
CA MET A 33 1.33 7.90 -0.32
C MET A 33 0.49 6.91 -1.13
N ILE A 34 -0.22 7.40 -2.12
CA ILE A 34 -1.10 6.58 -2.96
C ILE A 34 -0.47 6.43 -4.34
N ASN A 35 -0.12 5.18 -4.68
CA ASN A 35 0.36 4.83 -6.00
C ASN A 35 -0.80 4.37 -6.89
N GLU A 36 -0.55 4.23 -8.19
CA GLU A 36 -1.62 3.93 -9.15
C GLU A 36 -2.13 2.49 -9.00
N VAL A 37 -1.24 1.49 -9.07
CA VAL A 37 -1.65 0.09 -9.21
C VAL A 37 -0.62 -0.87 -8.62
N VAL A 38 -1.12 -2.01 -8.10
CA VAL A 38 -0.27 -3.13 -7.67
C VAL A 38 0.52 -3.66 -8.87
N PRO A 39 1.84 -3.90 -8.75
CA PRO A 39 2.63 -4.47 -9.85
C PRO A 39 2.16 -5.88 -10.22
N SER A 40 2.54 -6.35 -11.39
CA SER A 40 2.16 -7.69 -11.88
C SER A 40 2.64 -8.81 -10.95
N ASP A 41 3.78 -8.63 -10.29
CA ASP A 41 4.23 -9.49 -9.21
C ASP A 41 4.07 -8.72 -7.88
N PRO A 42 3.02 -9.02 -7.07
CA PRO A 42 2.75 -8.28 -5.84
C PRO A 42 3.86 -8.35 -4.79
N VAL A 43 4.72 -9.36 -4.83
CA VAL A 43 5.87 -9.47 -3.91
C VAL A 43 6.86 -8.31 -4.12
N GLN A 44 6.91 -7.73 -5.30
CA GLN A 44 7.76 -6.60 -5.64
C GLN A 44 7.19 -5.25 -5.21
N ASP A 45 6.02 -5.24 -4.57
CA ASP A 45 5.44 -4.05 -3.98
C ASP A 45 6.00 -3.78 -2.57
N PHE A 46 5.67 -2.66 -2.00
CA PHE A 46 6.32 -2.06 -0.81
C PHE A 46 6.24 -2.90 0.46
N TYR A 47 5.21 -3.73 0.65
CA TYR A 47 5.10 -4.63 1.82
C TYR A 47 5.27 -6.11 1.45
N GLY A 48 5.73 -6.41 0.24
CA GLY A 48 5.84 -7.78 -0.23
C GLY A 48 7.07 -8.51 0.30
N ALA A 49 8.23 -7.86 0.19
CA ALA A 49 9.51 -8.40 0.64
C ALA A 49 10.45 -7.27 1.04
N PRO A 50 11.44 -7.53 1.95
CA PRO A 50 12.40 -6.49 2.36
C PRO A 50 13.21 -5.89 1.21
N ASP A 51 13.43 -6.66 0.15
CA ASP A 51 14.19 -6.25 -1.04
C ASP A 51 13.29 -6.04 -2.27
N ALA A 52 12.00 -5.75 -2.07
CA ALA A 52 11.06 -5.51 -3.16
C ALA A 52 11.56 -4.42 -4.12
N ASP A 53 11.26 -4.58 -5.41
CA ASP A 53 11.70 -3.64 -6.45
C ASP A 53 11.23 -2.20 -6.17
N TYR A 54 10.03 -2.03 -5.64
CA TYR A 54 9.53 -0.72 -5.23
C TYR A 54 10.49 -0.01 -4.29
N LEU A 55 11.01 -0.72 -3.29
CA LEU A 55 11.88 -0.15 -2.26
C LEU A 55 13.26 0.21 -2.80
N LYS A 56 13.74 -0.48 -3.83
CA LYS A 56 15.02 -0.18 -4.48
C LYS A 56 15.06 1.21 -5.10
N THR A 57 13.91 1.76 -5.47
CA THR A 57 13.77 3.11 -6.01
C THR A 57 13.39 4.12 -4.91
N THR A 58 12.43 3.76 -4.07
CA THR A 58 11.84 4.68 -3.08
C THR A 58 12.81 5.00 -1.94
N ILE A 59 13.55 4.01 -1.43
CA ILE A 59 14.50 4.26 -0.33
C ILE A 59 15.61 5.24 -0.74
N PRO A 60 16.30 5.08 -1.87
CA PRO A 60 17.29 6.07 -2.29
C PRO A 60 16.69 7.47 -2.52
N LEU A 61 15.45 7.54 -3.01
CA LEU A 61 14.77 8.81 -3.21
C LEU A 61 14.54 9.54 -1.89
N LEU A 62 14.04 8.84 -0.87
CA LEU A 62 13.82 9.40 0.46
C LEU A 62 15.11 9.79 1.16
N GLN A 63 16.17 8.99 1.00
CA GLN A 63 17.50 9.32 1.51
C GLN A 63 18.03 10.61 0.86
N GLY A 64 17.86 10.75 -0.46
CA GLY A 64 18.22 11.97 -1.19
C GLY A 64 17.44 13.19 -0.74
N ALA A 65 16.24 13.00 -0.23
CA ALA A 65 15.40 14.07 0.33
C ALA A 65 15.76 14.42 1.79
N GLY A 66 16.76 13.77 2.37
CA GLY A 66 17.28 14.10 3.71
C GLY A 66 16.79 13.19 4.85
N THR A 67 16.13 12.07 4.55
CA THR A 67 15.72 11.10 5.58
C THR A 67 16.79 10.02 5.78
N ALA A 68 16.78 9.37 6.94
CA ALA A 68 17.70 8.28 7.25
C ALA A 68 17.07 6.89 7.09
N VAL A 69 16.03 6.77 6.24
CA VAL A 69 15.33 5.51 6.03
C VAL A 69 16.19 4.51 5.30
N SER A 70 16.12 3.23 5.70
CA SER A 70 16.81 2.12 5.03
C SER A 70 15.88 0.92 4.80
N SER A 71 14.63 0.97 5.29
CA SER A 71 13.66 -0.12 5.21
C SER A 71 12.24 0.43 5.16
N ILE A 72 11.28 -0.45 4.81
CA ILE A 72 9.87 -0.08 4.86
C ILE A 72 9.42 0.25 6.30
N GLN A 73 9.98 -0.42 7.30
CA GLN A 73 9.67 -0.12 8.70
C GLN A 73 10.10 1.30 9.08
N ASP A 74 11.23 1.76 8.58
CA ASP A 74 11.68 3.13 8.80
C ASP A 74 10.73 4.16 8.18
N ILE A 75 10.19 3.85 7.00
CA ILE A 75 9.18 4.71 6.34
C ILE A 75 7.92 4.79 7.19
N LEU A 76 7.44 3.66 7.70
CA LEU A 76 6.28 3.62 8.59
C LEU A 76 6.53 4.40 9.88
N GLN A 77 7.75 4.35 10.43
CA GLN A 77 8.12 5.11 11.62
C GLN A 77 8.15 6.63 11.40
N LEU A 78 8.31 7.07 10.15
CA LEU A 78 8.11 8.49 9.81
C LEU A 78 6.64 8.91 9.83
N GLY A 79 5.73 7.97 9.97
CA GLY A 79 4.29 8.23 9.93
C GLY A 79 3.72 8.18 8.52
N ILE A 80 4.39 7.52 7.58
CA ILE A 80 3.97 7.40 6.18
C ILE A 80 3.49 5.98 5.92
N TYR A 81 2.24 5.84 5.48
CA TYR A 81 1.66 4.61 4.97
C TYR A 81 1.60 4.68 3.44
N ILE A 82 1.96 3.60 2.77
CA ILE A 82 1.95 3.53 1.30
C ILE A 82 0.88 2.55 0.86
N THR A 83 0.10 2.92 -0.14
CA THR A 83 -0.91 2.03 -0.71
C THR A 83 -1.09 2.27 -2.22
N ASN A 84 -1.87 1.41 -2.86
CA ASN A 84 -2.25 1.54 -4.26
C ASN A 84 -3.74 1.87 -4.37
N ALA A 85 -4.10 2.73 -5.31
CA ALA A 85 -5.49 3.03 -5.62
C ALA A 85 -6.17 1.83 -6.28
N VAL A 86 -5.52 1.21 -7.26
CA VAL A 86 -6.00 -0.01 -7.92
C VAL A 86 -5.32 -1.21 -7.30
N LYS A 87 -6.11 -2.11 -6.73
CA LYS A 87 -5.63 -3.23 -5.92
C LYS A 87 -5.61 -4.57 -6.65
N ALA A 88 -6.02 -4.59 -7.92
CA ALA A 88 -5.83 -5.73 -8.80
C ALA A 88 -4.44 -5.65 -9.43
N PRO A 89 -3.62 -6.72 -9.37
CA PRO A 89 -2.29 -6.72 -9.98
C PRO A 89 -2.35 -6.37 -11.47
N LYS A 90 -1.44 -5.52 -11.90
CA LYS A 90 -1.37 -5.05 -13.29
C LYS A 90 -1.04 -6.21 -14.23
N THR A 91 -1.90 -6.48 -15.18
CA THR A 91 -1.72 -7.55 -16.19
C THR A 91 -1.48 -7.00 -17.60
N GLU A 92 -1.89 -5.74 -17.85
CA GLU A 92 -1.80 -5.09 -19.15
C GLU A 92 -1.30 -3.66 -19.01
N TYR A 93 -1.06 -3.01 -20.13
CA TYR A 93 -0.58 -1.63 -20.17
C TYR A 93 -1.61 -0.64 -19.67
N VAL A 94 -2.89 -0.92 -19.95
CA VAL A 94 -4.02 -0.08 -19.52
C VAL A 94 -4.79 -0.79 -18.41
N ILE A 95 -5.04 -0.06 -17.32
CA ILE A 95 -5.85 -0.57 -16.22
C ILE A 95 -7.31 -0.54 -16.66
N ASP A 96 -8.00 -1.67 -16.57
CA ASP A 96 -9.40 -1.74 -16.97
C ASP A 96 -10.33 -1.11 -15.91
N LYS A 97 -11.50 -0.69 -16.36
CA LYS A 97 -12.48 -0.01 -15.53
C LYS A 97 -12.98 -0.87 -14.37
N SER A 98 -13.15 -2.17 -14.60
CA SER A 98 -13.62 -3.07 -13.55
C SER A 98 -12.62 -3.21 -12.40
N SER A 99 -11.32 -3.22 -12.69
CA SER A 99 -10.27 -3.23 -11.65
C SER A 99 -10.33 -1.98 -10.79
N ILE A 100 -10.57 -0.82 -11.39
CA ILE A 100 -10.74 0.45 -10.68
C ILE A 100 -11.98 0.39 -9.77
N GLU A 101 -13.11 -0.01 -10.33
CA GLU A 101 -14.39 -0.06 -9.60
C GLU A 101 -14.35 -1.08 -8.44
N ASN A 102 -13.74 -2.25 -8.65
CA ASN A 102 -13.62 -3.28 -7.63
C ASN A 102 -12.66 -2.89 -6.50
N SER A 103 -11.69 -2.02 -6.79
CA SER A 103 -10.72 -1.55 -5.80
C SER A 103 -11.27 -0.44 -4.92
N LEU A 104 -12.23 0.35 -5.40
CA LEU A 104 -12.70 1.55 -4.73
C LEU A 104 -13.24 1.33 -3.32
N PRO A 105 -14.10 0.31 -3.04
CA PRO A 105 -14.57 0.07 -1.67
C PRO A 105 -13.43 -0.22 -0.69
N TYR A 106 -12.40 -0.92 -1.15
CA TYR A 106 -11.22 -1.22 -0.32
C TYR A 106 -10.40 0.04 -0.04
N LEU A 107 -10.19 0.88 -1.04
CA LEU A 107 -9.46 2.13 -0.85
C LEU A 107 -10.19 3.07 0.12
N GLU A 108 -11.52 3.22 -0.03
CA GLU A 108 -12.32 4.04 0.87
C GLU A 108 -12.24 3.55 2.32
N ALA A 109 -12.39 2.24 2.54
CA ALA A 109 -12.28 1.64 3.86
C ALA A 109 -10.87 1.81 4.44
N GLU A 110 -9.85 1.64 3.61
CA GLU A 110 -8.45 1.77 4.01
C GLU A 110 -8.13 3.19 4.47
N LEU A 111 -8.50 4.20 3.69
CA LEU A 111 -8.25 5.59 4.04
C LEU A 111 -8.94 5.99 5.34
N SER A 112 -10.10 5.43 5.63
CA SER A 112 -10.84 5.72 6.86
C SER A 112 -10.24 5.10 8.12
N LEU A 113 -9.24 4.21 8.00
CA LEU A 113 -8.55 3.62 9.15
C LEU A 113 -7.62 4.62 9.88
N PHE A 114 -7.23 5.70 9.22
CA PHE A 114 -6.16 6.59 9.69
C PHE A 114 -6.73 7.94 10.14
N PRO A 115 -6.96 8.13 11.46
CA PRO A 115 -7.64 9.35 11.94
C PRO A 115 -6.75 10.60 11.93
N ASN A 116 -5.43 10.47 11.80
CA ASN A 116 -4.47 11.57 11.94
C ASN A 116 -3.88 12.05 10.61
N ILE A 117 -4.41 11.59 9.50
CA ILE A 117 -4.00 12.10 8.19
C ILE A 117 -4.68 13.41 7.84
#